data_9f3e87ba1b55fb1e3139d03a18128471
#
_entry.id   9f3e87ba1b55fb1e3139d03a18128471
#
_cell.length_a   1.000
_cell.length_b   1.000
_cell.length_c   1.000
_cell.angle_alpha   90.00
_cell.angle_beta   90.00
_cell.angle_gamma   90.00
#
_symmetry.space_group_name_H-M   'P 1'
#
loop_
_entity.id
_entity.type
_entity.pdbx_description
1 polymer ?
#
loop_
_entity_poly.entity_id
_entity_poly.type
_entity_poly.pdbx_seq_one_letter_code
_entity_poly.pdbx_strand_id
1 'polypeptide(L)'
;MAWQLLGLSLLGAGIGYARGMAQDQQTLQKIKSLQLQAGWEEDYGDMLLDTANRGSLRKKRVALRQSLSIMNSADVNSMKIKAQAERNASKFITYAAGRGADVDSGTPLENAALQMEVGDAEARSNMKNARNSIKSLWDDVKWETDEMKKSASFQKKMSYRKASLMRSGAEGLEGSRGLNMFSSVLGGLAQGTGMGISLDQAYGTRSTNTSGGYSPTPIDDYSSIGRKGATRY
;
A
#
# COMPACT_ATOMS: atom_id res chain seq x y z
N MET A 1 -55.56 36.74 -33.83
CA MET A 1 -55.11 36.08 -32.55
C MET A 1 -54.26 34.81 -32.72
N ALA A 2 -54.47 33.96 -33.73
CA ALA A 2 -53.68 32.70 -33.90
C ALA A 2 -52.19 32.88 -34.11
N TRP A 3 -51.75 33.94 -34.82
CA TRP A 3 -50.33 34.21 -35.10
C TRP A 3 -49.53 34.67 -33.87
N GLN A 4 -50.15 35.28 -32.91
CA GLN A 4 -49.46 35.69 -31.66
C GLN A 4 -49.16 34.50 -30.76
N LEU A 5 -50.02 33.49 -30.76
CA LEU A 5 -49.79 32.23 -30.00
C LEU A 5 -48.68 31.39 -30.59
N LEU A 6 -48.52 31.34 -31.93
CA LEU A 6 -47.45 30.66 -32.59
C LEU A 6 -46.08 31.32 -32.32
N GLY A 7 -46.02 32.63 -32.26
CA GLY A 7 -44.79 33.36 -31.91
C GLY A 7 -44.32 33.11 -30.49
N LEU A 8 -45.21 33.04 -29.54
CA LEU A 8 -44.91 32.77 -28.11
C LEU A 8 -44.46 31.33 -27.89
N SER A 9 -45.02 30.37 -28.60
CA SER A 9 -44.61 28.95 -28.48
C SER A 9 -43.22 28.73 -29.06
N LEU A 10 -42.84 29.39 -30.16
CA LEU A 10 -41.49 29.34 -30.73
C LEU A 10 -40.43 29.96 -29.81
N LEU A 11 -40.75 31.10 -29.15
CA LEU A 11 -39.87 31.72 -28.18
C LEU A 11 -39.68 30.84 -26.95
N GLY A 12 -40.75 30.23 -26.44
CA GLY A 12 -40.69 29.28 -25.30
C GLY A 12 -39.81 28.05 -25.62
N ALA A 13 -39.98 27.50 -26.82
CA ALA A 13 -39.13 26.39 -27.29
C ALA A 13 -37.66 26.79 -27.43
N GLY A 14 -37.39 27.99 -27.90
CA GLY A 14 -36.01 28.50 -28.03
C GLY A 14 -35.31 28.71 -26.70
N ILE A 15 -36.02 29.21 -25.68
CA ILE A 15 -35.49 29.39 -24.33
C ILE A 15 -35.28 28.02 -23.65
N GLY A 16 -36.20 27.08 -23.82
CA GLY A 16 -36.09 25.72 -23.31
C GLY A 16 -34.88 24.97 -23.91
N TYR A 17 -34.71 25.14 -25.24
CA TYR A 17 -33.56 24.57 -25.96
C TYR A 17 -32.23 25.16 -25.48
N ALA A 18 -32.10 26.48 -25.35
CA ALA A 18 -30.90 27.14 -24.85
C ALA A 18 -30.51 26.71 -23.42
N ARG A 19 -31.52 26.60 -22.53
CA ARG A 19 -31.31 26.07 -21.16
C ARG A 19 -30.89 24.61 -21.17
N GLY A 20 -31.50 23.78 -22.02
CA GLY A 20 -31.14 22.37 -22.18
C GLY A 20 -29.69 22.22 -22.67
N MET A 21 -29.24 23.02 -23.63
CA MET A 21 -27.86 23.02 -24.10
C MET A 21 -26.86 23.44 -23.01
N ALA A 22 -27.18 24.45 -22.20
CA ALA A 22 -26.31 24.88 -21.12
C ALA A 22 -26.15 23.80 -20.03
N GLN A 23 -27.26 23.14 -19.66
CA GLN A 23 -27.22 22.00 -18.74
C GLN A 23 -26.45 20.81 -19.32
N ASP A 24 -26.61 20.56 -20.60
CA ASP A 24 -25.92 19.50 -21.32
C ASP A 24 -24.40 19.73 -21.33
N GLN A 25 -23.94 20.94 -21.58
CA GLN A 25 -22.51 21.29 -21.50
C GLN A 25 -21.94 21.10 -20.09
N GLN A 26 -22.68 21.49 -19.04
CA GLN A 26 -22.26 21.27 -17.65
C GLN A 26 -22.18 19.76 -17.32
N THR A 27 -23.14 18.97 -17.79
CA THR A 27 -23.14 17.53 -17.60
C THR A 27 -21.96 16.87 -18.32
N LEU A 28 -21.66 17.30 -19.55
CA LEU A 28 -20.47 16.85 -20.29
C LEU A 28 -19.16 17.15 -19.56
N GLN A 29 -19.02 18.34 -18.99
CA GLN A 29 -17.85 18.68 -18.20
C GLN A 29 -17.71 17.80 -16.96
N LYS A 30 -18.82 17.52 -16.27
CA LYS A 30 -18.84 16.59 -15.13
C LYS A 30 -18.46 15.18 -15.53
N ILE A 31 -19.01 14.66 -16.62
CA ILE A 31 -18.64 13.32 -17.16
C ILE A 31 -17.15 13.25 -17.46
N LYS A 32 -16.61 14.22 -18.20
CA LYS A 32 -15.18 14.29 -18.50
C LYS A 32 -14.31 14.36 -17.25
N SER A 33 -14.71 15.16 -16.27
CA SER A 33 -13.96 15.26 -15.00
C SER A 33 -13.96 13.95 -14.22
N LEU A 34 -15.09 13.24 -14.16
CA LEU A 34 -15.17 11.92 -13.51
C LEU A 34 -14.33 10.86 -14.22
N GLN A 35 -14.32 10.86 -15.57
CA GLN A 35 -13.49 9.95 -16.35
C GLN A 35 -11.99 10.22 -16.15
N LEU A 36 -11.57 11.49 -16.12
CA LEU A 36 -10.20 11.88 -15.82
C LEU A 36 -9.80 11.48 -14.40
N GLN A 37 -10.65 11.75 -13.42
CA GLN A 37 -10.39 11.35 -12.03
C GLN A 37 -10.30 9.83 -11.90
N ALA A 38 -11.14 9.07 -12.60
CA ALA A 38 -11.06 7.61 -12.63
C ALA A 38 -9.70 7.12 -13.18
N GLY A 39 -9.22 7.73 -14.26
CA GLY A 39 -7.89 7.43 -14.80
C GLY A 39 -6.77 7.71 -13.79
N TRP A 40 -6.80 8.86 -13.14
CA TRP A 40 -5.80 9.19 -12.11
C TRP A 40 -5.82 8.24 -10.91
N GLU A 41 -6.99 7.79 -10.49
CA GLU A 41 -7.10 6.81 -9.39
C GLU A 41 -6.49 5.44 -9.79
N GLU A 42 -6.67 5.02 -11.02
CA GLU A 42 -6.03 3.79 -11.53
C GLU A 42 -4.52 3.93 -11.59
N ASP A 43 -4.01 5.01 -12.19
CA ASP A 43 -2.58 5.30 -12.27
C ASP A 43 -1.94 5.39 -10.87
N TYR A 44 -2.64 6.01 -9.93
CA TYR A 44 -2.20 6.09 -8.53
C TYR A 44 -2.11 4.69 -7.89
N GLY A 45 -3.11 3.84 -8.11
CA GLY A 45 -3.09 2.46 -7.64
C GLY A 45 -1.89 1.65 -8.20
N ASP A 46 -1.57 1.83 -9.47
CA ASP A 46 -0.44 1.17 -10.12
C ASP A 46 0.90 1.70 -9.61
N MET A 47 1.02 3.02 -9.42
CA MET A 47 2.20 3.64 -8.84
C MET A 47 2.48 3.15 -7.40
N LEU A 48 1.45 2.96 -6.59
CA LEU A 48 1.60 2.41 -5.23
C LEU A 48 2.18 1.00 -5.25
N LEU A 49 1.70 0.15 -6.14
CA LEU A 49 2.20 -1.22 -6.26
C LEU A 49 3.64 -1.26 -6.78
N ASP A 50 3.99 -0.43 -7.77
CA ASP A 50 5.36 -0.33 -8.28
C ASP A 50 6.32 0.19 -7.20
N THR A 51 5.91 1.21 -6.44
CA THR A 51 6.67 1.75 -5.31
C THR A 51 6.93 0.68 -4.23
N ALA A 52 5.92 -0.12 -3.89
CA ALA A 52 6.07 -1.22 -2.94
C ALA A 52 7.04 -2.31 -3.47
N ASN A 53 6.97 -2.63 -4.76
CA ASN A 53 7.89 -3.59 -5.38
C ASN A 53 9.33 -3.08 -5.36
N ARG A 54 9.58 -1.81 -5.72
CA ARG A 54 10.92 -1.19 -5.66
C ARG A 54 11.43 -1.11 -4.22
N GLY A 55 10.56 -0.75 -3.26
CA GLY A 55 10.88 -0.74 -1.83
C GLY A 55 11.29 -2.12 -1.32
N SER A 56 10.54 -3.16 -1.69
CA SER A 56 10.85 -4.56 -1.39
C SER A 56 12.23 -4.98 -1.91
N LEU A 57 12.55 -4.65 -3.17
CA LEU A 57 13.86 -4.96 -3.75
C LEU A 57 14.99 -4.22 -3.03
N ARG A 58 14.78 -2.95 -2.65
CA ARG A 58 15.76 -2.19 -1.88
C ARG A 58 16.03 -2.83 -0.51
N LYS A 59 14.99 -3.22 0.24
CA LYS A 59 15.13 -3.92 1.52
C LYS A 59 15.91 -5.22 1.39
N LYS A 60 15.60 -6.04 0.38
CA LYS A 60 16.36 -7.29 0.11
C LYS A 60 17.83 -7.03 -0.18
N ARG A 61 18.19 -5.98 -0.93
CA ARG A 61 19.58 -5.61 -1.19
C ARG A 61 20.32 -5.18 0.08
N VAL A 62 19.63 -4.44 0.96
CA VAL A 62 20.20 -4.04 2.27
C VAL A 62 20.44 -5.29 3.13
N ALA A 63 19.48 -6.19 3.23
CA ALA A 63 19.60 -7.44 3.98
C ALA A 63 20.76 -8.31 3.46
N LEU A 64 20.94 -8.39 2.15
CA LEU A 64 22.06 -9.11 1.56
C LEU A 64 23.41 -8.53 2.01
N ARG A 65 23.57 -7.20 1.96
CA ARG A 65 24.80 -6.54 2.43
C ARG A 65 25.05 -6.78 3.91
N GLN A 66 24.00 -6.69 4.73
CA GLN A 66 24.10 -6.97 6.17
C GLN A 66 24.47 -8.44 6.43
N SER A 67 23.86 -9.38 5.71
CA SER A 67 24.20 -10.80 5.81
C SER A 67 25.67 -11.08 5.49
N LEU A 68 26.20 -10.44 4.43
CA LEU A 68 27.62 -10.55 4.09
C LEU A 68 28.52 -9.95 5.18
N SER A 69 28.14 -8.79 5.75
CA SER A 69 28.87 -8.18 6.84
C SER A 69 28.90 -9.06 8.10
N ILE A 70 27.75 -9.64 8.48
CA ILE A 70 27.65 -10.56 9.62
C ILE A 70 28.54 -11.78 9.40
N MET A 71 28.51 -12.38 8.20
CA MET A 71 29.29 -13.56 7.86
C MET A 71 30.79 -13.26 7.91
N ASN A 72 31.23 -12.19 7.27
CA ASN A 72 32.65 -11.78 7.28
C ASN A 72 33.15 -11.50 8.70
N SER A 73 32.33 -10.84 9.54
CA SER A 73 32.68 -10.60 10.94
C SER A 73 32.80 -11.89 11.73
N ALA A 74 31.91 -12.85 11.49
CA ALA A 74 31.93 -14.14 12.14
C ALA A 74 33.14 -14.99 11.71
N ASP A 75 33.50 -14.95 10.42
CA ASP A 75 34.70 -15.62 9.90
C ASP A 75 35.97 -15.05 10.55
N VAL A 76 36.13 -13.73 10.56
CA VAL A 76 37.29 -13.08 11.19
C VAL A 76 37.37 -13.40 12.69
N ASN A 77 36.22 -13.36 13.40
CA ASN A 77 36.18 -13.71 14.82
C ASN A 77 36.49 -15.19 15.06
N SER A 78 35.99 -16.09 14.22
CA SER A 78 36.28 -17.51 14.32
C SER A 78 37.77 -17.81 14.10
N MET A 79 38.41 -17.13 13.14
CA MET A 79 39.88 -17.22 12.95
C MET A 79 40.64 -16.71 14.16
N LYS A 80 40.23 -15.59 14.77
CA LYS A 80 40.85 -15.06 15.98
C LYS A 80 40.74 -16.03 17.16
N ILE A 81 39.56 -16.66 17.35
CA ILE A 81 39.31 -17.64 18.39
C ILE A 81 40.25 -18.82 18.23
N LYS A 82 40.36 -19.39 17.00
CA LYS A 82 41.26 -20.48 16.70
C LYS A 82 42.73 -20.12 16.95
N ALA A 83 43.19 -18.99 16.43
CA ALA A 83 44.54 -18.51 16.66
C ALA A 83 44.88 -18.29 18.14
N GLN A 84 43.86 -17.83 18.94
CA GLN A 84 44.05 -17.69 20.38
C GLN A 84 44.13 -19.06 21.08
N ALA A 85 43.33 -20.03 20.66
CA ALA A 85 43.39 -21.40 21.18
C ALA A 85 44.75 -22.05 20.88
N GLU A 86 45.27 -21.92 19.67
CA GLU A 86 46.62 -22.38 19.28
C GLU A 86 47.71 -21.75 20.13
N ARG A 87 47.65 -20.41 20.34
CA ARG A 87 48.61 -19.71 21.20
C ARG A 87 48.54 -20.22 22.65
N ASN A 88 47.34 -20.46 23.17
CA ASN A 88 47.18 -20.98 24.53
C ASN A 88 47.72 -22.42 24.65
N ALA A 89 47.40 -23.27 23.67
CA ALA A 89 47.97 -24.62 23.60
C ALA A 89 49.52 -24.59 23.58
N SER A 90 50.13 -23.75 22.72
CA SER A 90 51.57 -23.56 22.65
C SER A 90 52.18 -23.08 23.96
N LYS A 91 51.52 -22.17 24.70
CA LYS A 91 51.95 -21.72 26.02
C LYS A 91 51.94 -22.84 27.04
N PHE A 92 50.96 -23.74 27.04
CA PHE A 92 50.93 -24.91 27.91
C PHE A 92 52.12 -25.81 27.68
N ILE A 93 52.42 -26.13 26.41
CA ILE A 93 53.57 -26.97 26.03
C ILE A 93 54.86 -26.30 26.47
N THR A 94 55.05 -25.00 26.15
CA THR A 94 56.29 -24.28 26.53
C THR A 94 56.49 -24.21 28.05
N TYR A 95 55.41 -23.98 28.80
CA TYR A 95 55.46 -23.94 30.26
C TYR A 95 55.82 -25.30 30.88
N ALA A 96 55.25 -26.40 30.35
CA ALA A 96 55.55 -27.75 30.79
C ALA A 96 57.01 -28.12 30.49
N ALA A 97 57.50 -27.78 29.28
CA ALA A 97 58.90 -27.99 28.88
C ALA A 97 59.89 -27.25 29.80
N GLY A 98 59.59 -25.98 30.17
CA GLY A 98 60.39 -25.17 31.08
C GLY A 98 60.46 -25.71 32.50
N ARG A 99 59.55 -26.62 32.90
CA ARG A 99 59.56 -27.33 34.16
C ARG A 99 60.12 -28.74 34.10
N GLY A 100 60.64 -29.15 32.96
CA GLY A 100 61.20 -30.46 32.76
C GLY A 100 60.14 -31.57 32.62
N ALA A 101 58.89 -31.21 32.33
CA ALA A 101 57.85 -32.19 32.07
C ALA A 101 57.99 -32.74 30.64
N ASP A 102 57.64 -34.03 30.45
CA ASP A 102 57.56 -34.62 29.11
C ASP A 102 56.41 -33.93 28.33
N VAL A 103 56.74 -33.29 27.22
CA VAL A 103 55.79 -32.51 26.42
C VAL A 103 55.14 -33.32 25.30
N ASP A 104 55.69 -34.48 24.99
CA ASP A 104 55.23 -35.34 23.91
C ASP A 104 54.20 -36.38 24.41
N SER A 105 53.96 -36.47 25.74
CA SER A 105 53.02 -37.39 26.35
C SER A 105 52.41 -36.86 27.62
N GLY A 106 51.24 -37.41 28.00
CA GLY A 106 50.59 -37.15 29.26
C GLY A 106 49.83 -35.80 29.34
N THR A 107 49.66 -35.27 30.55
CA THR A 107 48.80 -34.11 30.87
C THR A 107 49.09 -32.81 30.09
N PRO A 108 50.37 -32.45 29.73
CA PRO A 108 50.60 -31.23 28.95
C PRO A 108 50.01 -31.29 27.53
N LEU A 109 50.19 -32.44 26.85
CA LEU A 109 49.64 -32.66 25.53
C LEU A 109 48.12 -32.71 25.53
N GLU A 110 47.55 -33.40 26.50
CA GLU A 110 46.05 -33.46 26.69
C GLU A 110 45.47 -32.07 26.91
N ASN A 111 46.04 -31.24 27.77
CA ASN A 111 45.61 -29.87 28.00
C ASN A 111 45.72 -28.99 26.78
N ALA A 112 46.79 -29.12 25.99
CA ALA A 112 46.95 -28.39 24.72
C ALA A 112 45.88 -28.82 23.70
N ALA A 113 45.60 -30.11 23.57
CA ALA A 113 44.54 -30.63 22.72
C ALA A 113 43.17 -30.15 23.14
N LEU A 114 42.89 -30.15 24.46
CA LEU A 114 41.64 -29.63 25.02
C LEU A 114 41.43 -28.11 24.68
N GLN A 115 42.48 -27.30 24.77
CA GLN A 115 42.40 -25.88 24.41
C GLN A 115 42.07 -25.69 22.93
N MET A 116 42.62 -26.51 22.04
CA MET A 116 42.31 -26.47 20.61
C MET A 116 40.86 -26.91 20.34
N GLU A 117 40.38 -27.95 21.01
CA GLU A 117 38.97 -28.42 20.90
C GLU A 117 38.00 -27.39 21.37
N VAL A 118 38.23 -26.73 22.52
CA VAL A 118 37.42 -25.63 23.05
C VAL A 118 37.38 -24.47 22.03
N GLY A 119 38.53 -24.07 21.51
CA GLY A 119 38.58 -23.00 20.50
C GLY A 119 37.82 -23.34 19.22
N ASP A 120 37.88 -24.58 18.76
CA ASP A 120 37.09 -25.05 17.61
C ASP A 120 35.59 -25.09 17.92
N ALA A 121 35.22 -25.49 19.12
CA ALA A 121 33.79 -25.46 19.56
C ALA A 121 33.24 -24.03 19.62
N GLU A 122 34.00 -23.10 20.19
CA GLU A 122 33.65 -21.66 20.23
C GLU A 122 33.55 -21.06 18.83
N ALA A 123 34.51 -21.35 17.95
CA ALA A 123 34.47 -20.87 16.56
C ALA A 123 33.25 -21.39 15.80
N ARG A 124 32.89 -22.67 15.98
CA ARG A 124 31.69 -23.29 15.42
C ARG A 124 30.41 -22.64 15.97
N SER A 125 30.40 -22.38 17.29
CA SER A 125 29.27 -21.69 17.94
C SER A 125 29.08 -20.27 17.40
N ASN A 126 30.17 -19.49 17.23
CA ASN A 126 30.16 -18.16 16.62
C ASN A 126 29.57 -18.18 15.21
N MET A 127 30.00 -19.13 14.36
CA MET A 127 29.47 -19.30 13.01
C MET A 127 27.97 -19.69 13.00
N LYS A 128 27.56 -20.56 13.94
CA LYS A 128 26.14 -20.94 14.10
C LYS A 128 25.29 -19.73 14.47
N ASN A 129 25.77 -18.93 15.42
CA ASN A 129 25.06 -17.70 15.84
C ASN A 129 24.94 -16.69 14.69
N ALA A 130 25.99 -16.50 13.89
CA ALA A 130 25.94 -15.65 12.71
C ALA A 130 24.90 -16.14 11.69
N ARG A 131 24.85 -17.45 11.42
CA ARG A 131 23.81 -18.03 10.53
C ARG A 131 22.41 -17.84 11.07
N ASN A 132 22.19 -18.00 12.37
CA ASN A 132 20.89 -17.77 13.02
C ASN A 132 20.49 -16.29 12.90
N SER A 133 21.42 -15.36 13.12
CA SER A 133 21.16 -13.92 12.95
C SER A 133 20.81 -13.55 11.50
N ILE A 134 21.51 -14.16 10.53
CA ILE A 134 21.18 -13.97 9.10
C ILE A 134 19.80 -14.53 8.78
N LYS A 135 19.45 -15.70 9.32
CA LYS A 135 18.13 -16.30 9.13
C LYS A 135 17.02 -15.37 9.67
N SER A 136 17.17 -14.90 10.91
CA SER A 136 16.20 -13.96 11.52
C SER A 136 16.07 -12.70 10.68
N LEU A 137 17.18 -12.10 10.22
CA LEU A 137 17.17 -10.93 9.34
C LEU A 137 16.36 -11.18 8.06
N TRP A 138 16.51 -12.34 7.43
CA TRP A 138 15.77 -12.67 6.23
C TRP A 138 14.30 -12.96 6.49
N ASP A 139 13.95 -13.57 7.62
CA ASP A 139 12.56 -13.80 8.03
C ASP A 139 11.85 -12.45 8.27
N ASP A 140 12.51 -11.50 8.95
CA ASP A 140 11.99 -10.14 9.17
C ASP A 140 11.78 -9.38 7.84
N VAL A 141 12.78 -9.40 6.97
CA VAL A 141 12.69 -8.73 5.65
C VAL A 141 11.60 -9.37 4.77
N LYS A 142 11.44 -10.68 4.83
CA LYS A 142 10.36 -11.38 4.12
C LYS A 142 9.01 -10.92 4.63
N TRP A 143 8.80 -10.92 5.94
CA TRP A 143 7.56 -10.47 6.55
C TRP A 143 7.23 -9.03 6.18
N GLU A 144 8.19 -8.10 6.33
CA GLU A 144 7.99 -6.69 5.98
C GLU A 144 7.69 -6.47 4.50
N THR A 145 8.39 -7.19 3.61
CA THR A 145 8.17 -7.04 2.17
C THR A 145 6.84 -7.63 1.73
N ASP A 146 6.39 -8.71 2.36
CA ASP A 146 5.08 -9.31 2.08
C ASP A 146 3.94 -8.40 2.59
N GLU A 147 4.09 -7.81 3.78
CA GLU A 147 3.12 -6.86 4.32
C GLU A 147 3.02 -5.58 3.47
N MET A 148 4.16 -5.03 3.05
CA MET A 148 4.21 -3.88 2.15
C MET A 148 3.48 -4.16 0.83
N LYS A 149 3.68 -5.34 0.23
CA LYS A 149 2.99 -5.74 -1.01
C LYS A 149 1.50 -5.97 -0.80
N LYS A 150 1.09 -6.61 0.30
CA LYS A 150 -0.32 -6.80 0.64
C LYS A 150 -1.03 -5.47 0.81
N SER A 151 -0.44 -4.54 1.57
CA SER A 151 -0.98 -3.20 1.78
C SER A 151 -1.12 -2.45 0.45
N ALA A 152 -0.07 -2.42 -0.38
CA ALA A 152 -0.13 -1.78 -1.69
C ALA A 152 -1.16 -2.42 -2.63
N SER A 153 -1.28 -3.75 -2.64
CA SER A 153 -2.28 -4.46 -3.44
C SER A 153 -3.71 -4.17 -2.99
N PHE A 154 -3.93 -4.03 -1.67
CA PHE A 154 -5.21 -3.62 -1.12
C PHE A 154 -5.56 -2.19 -1.53
N GLN A 155 -4.62 -1.24 -1.38
CA GLN A 155 -4.82 0.15 -1.80
C GLN A 155 -5.08 0.25 -3.30
N LYS A 156 -4.35 -0.48 -4.14
CA LYS A 156 -4.62 -0.58 -5.57
C LYS A 156 -6.06 -1.02 -5.84
N LYS A 157 -6.53 -2.10 -5.19
CA LYS A 157 -7.92 -2.58 -5.33
C LYS A 157 -8.95 -1.51 -4.94
N MET A 158 -8.66 -0.75 -3.88
CA MET A 158 -9.54 0.35 -3.45
C MET A 158 -9.57 1.49 -4.48
N SER A 159 -8.42 1.90 -5.04
CA SER A 159 -8.33 2.90 -6.10
C SER A 159 -9.10 2.46 -7.36
N TYR A 160 -8.96 1.21 -7.78
CA TYR A 160 -9.71 0.67 -8.91
C TYR A 160 -11.22 0.62 -8.66
N ARG A 161 -11.67 0.26 -7.46
CA ARG A 161 -13.09 0.33 -7.09
C ARG A 161 -13.62 1.76 -7.14
N LYS A 162 -12.83 2.72 -6.64
CA LYS A 162 -13.19 4.13 -6.69
C LYS A 162 -13.28 4.64 -8.13
N ALA A 163 -12.32 4.28 -8.98
CA ALA A 163 -12.34 4.57 -10.40
C ALA A 163 -13.57 3.96 -11.10
N SER A 164 -13.92 2.71 -10.80
CA SER A 164 -15.11 2.05 -11.32
C SER A 164 -16.40 2.78 -10.92
N LEU A 165 -16.52 3.22 -9.65
CA LEU A 165 -17.67 4.01 -9.20
C LEU A 165 -17.77 5.36 -9.91
N MET A 166 -16.64 6.02 -10.16
CA MET A 166 -16.61 7.28 -10.93
C MET A 166 -17.04 7.07 -12.37
N ARG A 167 -16.61 5.99 -13.04
CA ARG A 167 -17.06 5.63 -14.39
C ARG A 167 -18.55 5.32 -14.43
N SER A 168 -19.02 4.50 -13.50
CA SER A 168 -20.45 4.19 -13.38
C SER A 168 -21.29 5.45 -13.14
N GLY A 169 -20.80 6.39 -12.32
CA GLY A 169 -21.43 7.70 -12.14
C GLY A 169 -21.43 8.53 -13.43
N ALA A 170 -20.35 8.51 -14.20
CA ALA A 170 -20.26 9.18 -15.51
C ALA A 170 -21.25 8.58 -16.53
N GLU A 171 -21.33 7.26 -16.62
CA GLU A 171 -22.28 6.54 -17.47
C GLU A 171 -23.74 6.83 -17.09
N GLY A 172 -24.05 6.88 -15.79
CA GLY A 172 -25.38 7.26 -15.29
C GLY A 172 -25.76 8.69 -15.69
N LEU A 173 -24.81 9.65 -15.64
CA LEU A 173 -25.03 11.02 -16.12
C LEU A 173 -25.19 11.07 -17.63
N GLU A 174 -24.45 10.27 -18.38
CA GLU A 174 -24.57 10.17 -19.83
C GLU A 174 -25.94 9.62 -20.26
N GLY A 175 -26.43 8.57 -19.61
CA GLY A 175 -27.75 8.00 -19.82
C GLY A 175 -28.92 8.97 -19.54
N SER A 176 -28.77 9.82 -18.51
CA SER A 176 -29.80 10.83 -18.15
C SER A 176 -29.78 12.08 -19.03
N ARG A 177 -28.68 12.31 -19.76
CA ARG A 177 -28.48 13.50 -20.56
C ARG A 177 -29.54 13.71 -21.65
N GLY A 178 -29.84 12.67 -22.42
CA GLY A 178 -30.87 12.67 -23.47
C GLY A 178 -32.26 12.96 -22.92
N LEU A 179 -32.59 12.39 -21.75
CA LEU A 179 -33.89 12.59 -21.10
C LEU A 179 -34.06 14.02 -20.58
N ASN A 180 -33.01 14.61 -20.01
CA ASN A 180 -33.03 15.99 -19.51
C ASN A 180 -33.17 17.02 -20.65
N MET A 181 -32.50 16.78 -21.78
CA MET A 181 -32.62 17.65 -22.97
C MET A 181 -34.04 17.59 -23.54
N PHE A 182 -34.59 16.39 -23.66
CA PHE A 182 -35.96 16.21 -24.17
C PHE A 182 -37.00 16.81 -23.24
N SER A 183 -36.90 16.66 -21.92
CA SER A 183 -37.80 17.25 -20.94
C SER A 183 -37.74 18.77 -20.91
N SER A 184 -36.57 19.40 -21.13
CA SER A 184 -36.42 20.84 -21.16
C SER A 184 -37.08 21.45 -22.42
N VAL A 185 -37.00 20.75 -23.57
CA VAL A 185 -37.70 21.17 -24.80
C VAL A 185 -39.21 21.06 -24.66
N LEU A 186 -39.70 19.96 -24.11
CA LEU A 186 -41.15 19.77 -23.84
C LEU A 186 -41.66 20.76 -22.82
N GLY A 187 -40.93 21.05 -21.73
CA GLY A 187 -41.26 22.05 -20.74
C GLY A 187 -41.35 23.47 -21.33
N GLY A 188 -40.43 23.81 -22.24
CA GLY A 188 -40.45 25.08 -22.97
C GLY A 188 -41.67 25.23 -23.89
N LEU A 189 -42.04 24.16 -24.59
CA LEU A 189 -43.26 24.13 -25.40
C LEU A 189 -44.53 24.28 -24.55
N ALA A 190 -44.63 23.59 -23.42
CA ALA A 190 -45.74 23.66 -22.51
C ALA A 190 -45.93 25.07 -21.91
N GLN A 191 -44.83 25.76 -21.58
CA GLN A 191 -44.88 27.15 -21.10
C GLN A 191 -45.30 28.14 -22.22
N GLY A 192 -44.84 27.92 -23.45
CA GLY A 192 -45.18 28.81 -24.57
C GLY A 192 -46.62 28.69 -25.04
N THR A 193 -47.29 27.56 -24.84
CA THR A 193 -48.71 27.34 -25.24
C THR A 193 -49.73 27.67 -24.15
N GLY A 194 -49.30 28.04 -22.94
CA GLY A 194 -50.19 28.34 -21.84
C GLY A 194 -51.01 27.12 -21.35
N MET A 195 -50.74 25.92 -21.89
CA MET A 195 -51.33 24.66 -21.42
C MET A 195 -50.53 24.17 -20.22
N GLY A 196 -50.91 24.57 -19.05
CA GLY A 196 -50.36 24.07 -17.77
C GLY A 196 -50.79 22.63 -17.49
N ILE A 197 -50.43 21.72 -18.40
CA ILE A 197 -50.47 20.29 -18.11
C ILE A 197 -49.22 20.02 -17.35
N SER A 198 -49.31 19.93 -16.03
CA SER A 198 -48.21 19.45 -15.22
C SER A 198 -47.88 18.00 -15.62
N LEU A 199 -46.80 17.82 -16.33
CA LEU A 199 -46.29 16.49 -16.72
C LEU A 199 -46.02 15.57 -15.52
N ASP A 200 -45.95 16.13 -14.32
CA ASP A 200 -45.92 15.41 -13.04
C ASP A 200 -47.14 14.52 -12.80
N GLN A 201 -48.29 14.84 -13.43
CA GLN A 201 -49.51 14.01 -13.30
C GLN A 201 -49.61 12.92 -14.37
N ALA A 202 -48.98 13.12 -15.53
CA ALA A 202 -49.09 12.17 -16.67
C ALA A 202 -48.08 11.02 -16.60
N TYR A 203 -46.92 11.26 -16.03
CA TYR A 203 -45.90 10.24 -15.80
C TYR A 203 -45.57 10.23 -14.32
N GLY A 204 -46.19 9.30 -13.58
CA GLY A 204 -45.91 9.09 -12.16
C GLY A 204 -44.49 8.72 -11.89
N THR A 205 -43.58 9.65 -12.13
CA THR A 205 -42.21 9.57 -11.62
C THR A 205 -42.31 9.77 -10.13
N ARG A 206 -42.43 8.64 -9.44
CA ARG A 206 -42.20 8.49 -8.03
C ARG A 206 -40.81 9.11 -7.73
N SER A 207 -40.81 10.42 -7.50
CA SER A 207 -39.66 11.10 -6.90
C SER A 207 -39.48 10.46 -5.53
N THR A 208 -38.66 9.43 -5.48
CA THR A 208 -38.06 8.97 -4.23
C THR A 208 -37.15 10.10 -3.77
N ASN A 209 -37.71 10.98 -2.99
CA ASN A 209 -37.01 11.95 -2.18
C ASN A 209 -36.23 11.15 -1.13
N THR A 210 -35.14 10.51 -1.54
CA THR A 210 -34.08 10.05 -0.66
C THR A 210 -33.12 11.21 -0.41
N SER A 211 -33.62 12.22 0.28
CA SER A 211 -32.79 13.12 1.07
C SER A 211 -32.34 12.36 2.32
N GLY A 212 -31.66 11.23 2.10
CA GLY A 212 -30.84 10.58 3.10
C GLY A 212 -29.54 11.35 3.17
N GLY A 213 -29.50 12.39 4.00
CA GLY A 213 -28.28 13.04 4.40
C GLY A 213 -27.39 12.00 5.08
N TYR A 214 -26.40 11.49 4.35
CA TYR A 214 -25.26 10.87 4.96
C TYR A 214 -24.43 11.98 5.59
N SER A 215 -24.69 12.25 6.86
CA SER A 215 -23.71 12.88 7.72
C SER A 215 -22.57 11.90 7.88
N PRO A 216 -21.34 12.24 7.46
CA PRO A 216 -20.19 11.44 7.83
C PRO A 216 -20.07 11.54 9.35
N THR A 217 -20.30 10.44 10.06
CA THR A 217 -19.88 10.29 11.46
C THR A 217 -18.39 10.58 11.53
N PRO A 218 -17.92 11.40 12.48
CA PRO A 218 -16.51 11.60 12.71
C PRO A 218 -15.91 10.23 13.03
N ILE A 219 -14.85 9.86 12.34
CA ILE A 219 -14.02 8.71 12.66
C ILE A 219 -13.37 9.05 13.99
N ASP A 220 -13.83 8.39 15.06
CA ASP A 220 -13.23 8.47 16.38
C ASP A 220 -11.73 8.17 16.28
N ASP A 221 -11.00 9.15 16.81
CA ASP A 221 -9.56 9.22 16.96
C ASP A 221 -9.03 7.96 17.69
N TYR A 222 -8.49 6.99 16.95
CA TYR A 222 -7.78 5.83 17.50
C TYR A 222 -6.37 6.20 17.98
N SER A 223 -6.23 7.30 18.72
CA SER A 223 -4.95 7.72 19.32
C SER A 223 -4.68 7.12 20.71
N SER A 224 -5.47 6.12 21.18
CA SER A 224 -5.33 5.58 22.53
C SER A 224 -5.16 4.06 22.58
N ILE A 225 -4.31 3.46 21.76
CA ILE A 225 -3.80 2.11 22.04
C ILE A 225 -2.42 2.24 22.68
N GLY A 226 -2.47 2.32 23.95
CA GLY A 226 -1.73 1.82 25.08
C GLY A 226 -0.27 1.42 24.83
N ARG A 227 0.66 2.35 25.11
CA ARG A 227 1.97 1.97 25.65
C ARG A 227 1.77 1.31 27.01
N LYS A 228 1.73 0.00 27.07
CA LYS A 228 1.92 -0.76 28.31
C LYS A 228 3.31 -1.41 28.27
N GLY A 229 4.23 -0.84 29.00
CA GLY A 229 4.99 -1.46 30.04
C GLY A 229 5.95 -2.58 29.58
N ALA A 230 7.18 -2.23 29.12
CA ALA A 230 8.32 -3.12 29.24
C ALA A 230 8.86 -3.01 30.66
N THR A 231 8.44 -3.89 31.56
CA THR A 231 9.11 -4.16 32.83
C THR A 231 10.34 -5.01 32.54
N ARG A 232 11.50 -4.46 32.93
CA ARG A 232 12.78 -5.17 33.03
C ARG A 232 12.70 -6.27 34.10
N TYR A 233 13.20 -7.43 33.77
CA TYR A 233 13.99 -8.30 34.67
C TYR A 233 15.21 -8.80 33.88
#